data_29f2f2a9fbbbc463ebe4ce55722a14bf
#
_entry.id   29f2f2a9fbbbc463ebe4ce55722a14bf
#
_cell.length_a   1.000
_cell.length_b   1.000
_cell.length_c   1.000
_cell.angle_alpha   90.00
_cell.angle_beta   90.00
_cell.angle_gamma   90.00
#
_symmetry.space_group_name_H-M   'P 1'
#
loop_
_entity.id
_entity.type
_entity.pdbx_description
1 polymer ?
#
loop_
_entity_poly.entity_id
_entity_poly.type
_entity_poly.pdbx_seq_one_letter_code
_entity_poly.pdbx_strand_id
1 'polypeptide(L)'
;MILRSTLTSALIGGIAAFSLVSSAIAAPLKVDAGKSTVSAVFKQLNVPVEAKFKKFTAQIDFDSAKPDAAKAGVDIDISSFDLGDAEYNKEVLKKEWFNAAQFPKASFVSSSIKAAAGAPAGTKYDVTGKLTIKGKTADVRFPLTVKKEGNGQVFDGAVPIKRLTFNIGEGEWKDTGMVADEVTIKFHVVTAP
;
A
#
# COMPACT_ATOMS: atom_id res chain seq x y z
N MET A 1 -33.68 -60.08 -58.23
CA MET A 1 -34.20 -59.72 -56.89
C MET A 1 -33.07 -59.11 -56.11
N ILE A 2 -33.04 -57.79 -56.07
CA ILE A 2 -31.90 -57.04 -55.62
C ILE A 2 -32.29 -56.38 -54.29
N LEU A 3 -31.63 -56.77 -53.18
CA LEU A 3 -31.77 -56.17 -51.85
C LEU A 3 -30.84 -55.02 -51.72
N ARG A 4 -31.34 -53.78 -51.51
CA ARG A 4 -30.56 -52.61 -51.20
C ARG A 4 -30.49 -52.44 -49.66
N SER A 5 -29.26 -52.49 -49.16
CA SER A 5 -28.94 -52.18 -47.75
C SER A 5 -28.63 -50.68 -47.65
N THR A 6 -29.41 -49.98 -46.81
CA THR A 6 -29.16 -48.56 -46.48
C THR A 6 -28.36 -48.49 -45.20
N LEU A 7 -27.14 -47.93 -45.27
CA LEU A 7 -26.30 -47.56 -44.12
C LEU A 7 -26.76 -46.21 -43.60
N THR A 8 -27.19 -46.16 -42.34
CA THR A 8 -27.49 -44.94 -41.58
C THR A 8 -26.28 -44.54 -40.77
N SER A 9 -25.60 -43.48 -41.19
CA SER A 9 -24.48 -42.90 -40.41
C SER A 9 -25.03 -42.00 -39.31
N ALA A 10 -24.80 -42.36 -38.06
CA ALA A 10 -25.08 -41.50 -36.89
C ALA A 10 -23.92 -40.56 -36.64
N LEU A 11 -24.15 -39.27 -36.82
CA LEU A 11 -23.22 -38.20 -36.41
C LEU A 11 -23.38 -37.95 -34.90
N ILE A 12 -22.38 -38.31 -34.10
CA ILE A 12 -22.29 -37.95 -32.68
C ILE A 12 -21.64 -36.58 -32.61
N GLY A 13 -22.44 -35.52 -32.41
CA GLY A 13 -21.97 -34.17 -32.13
C GLY A 13 -21.51 -34.06 -30.68
N GLY A 14 -20.22 -34.01 -30.46
CA GLY A 14 -19.64 -33.72 -29.15
C GLY A 14 -19.80 -32.24 -28.80
N ILE A 15 -20.64 -31.93 -27.82
CA ILE A 15 -20.75 -30.60 -27.22
C ILE A 15 -19.61 -30.46 -26.26
N ALA A 16 -18.55 -29.71 -26.65
CA ALA A 16 -17.49 -29.28 -25.76
C ALA A 16 -18.03 -28.17 -24.84
N ALA A 17 -18.33 -28.53 -23.60
CA ALA A 17 -18.68 -27.56 -22.57
C ALA A 17 -17.44 -26.73 -22.20
N PHE A 18 -17.35 -25.52 -22.69
CA PHE A 18 -16.35 -24.56 -22.30
C PHE A 18 -16.74 -24.01 -20.91
N SER A 19 -16.12 -24.55 -19.85
CA SER A 19 -16.28 -24.02 -18.49
C SER A 19 -15.54 -22.68 -18.41
N LEU A 20 -16.30 -21.57 -18.43
CA LEU A 20 -15.80 -20.24 -18.09
C LEU A 20 -15.46 -20.23 -16.59
N VAL A 21 -14.18 -20.37 -16.27
CA VAL A 21 -13.67 -20.13 -14.92
C VAL A 21 -13.73 -18.62 -14.70
N SER A 22 -14.82 -18.14 -14.11
CA SER A 22 -14.91 -16.78 -13.58
C SER A 22 -13.88 -16.64 -12.46
N SER A 23 -12.79 -15.94 -12.71
CA SER A 23 -11.88 -15.49 -11.64
C SER A 23 -12.65 -14.49 -10.78
N ALA A 24 -13.12 -14.93 -9.62
CA ALA A 24 -13.70 -14.03 -8.64
C ALA A 24 -12.57 -13.08 -8.19
N ILE A 25 -12.64 -11.82 -8.62
CA ILE A 25 -11.82 -10.75 -8.07
C ILE A 25 -12.35 -10.53 -6.65
N ALA A 26 -11.52 -10.75 -5.64
CA ALA A 26 -11.91 -10.45 -4.27
C ALA A 26 -12.27 -8.96 -4.17
N ALA A 27 -13.35 -8.64 -3.49
CA ALA A 27 -13.69 -7.24 -3.25
C ALA A 27 -12.62 -6.58 -2.36
N PRO A 28 -12.24 -5.32 -2.62
CA PRO A 28 -11.28 -4.61 -1.79
C PRO A 28 -11.70 -4.62 -0.32
N LEU A 29 -10.75 -4.84 0.58
CA LEU A 29 -10.98 -4.83 2.01
C LEU A 29 -11.40 -3.42 2.46
N LYS A 30 -12.44 -3.33 3.29
CA LYS A 30 -12.90 -2.07 3.85
C LYS A 30 -12.00 -1.66 5.00
N VAL A 31 -11.29 -0.54 4.87
CA VAL A 31 -10.43 0.00 5.93
C VAL A 31 -11.26 0.70 7.00
N ASP A 32 -11.00 0.38 8.27
CA ASP A 32 -11.51 1.10 9.44
C ASP A 32 -10.56 2.27 9.75
N ALA A 33 -10.86 3.46 9.25
CA ALA A 33 -10.03 4.64 9.43
C ALA A 33 -9.93 5.08 10.90
N GLY A 34 -10.92 4.77 11.73
CA GLY A 34 -10.92 5.12 13.16
C GLY A 34 -9.94 4.29 13.98
N LYS A 35 -9.59 3.10 13.51
CA LYS A 35 -8.62 2.20 14.15
C LYS A 35 -7.27 2.16 13.44
N SER A 36 -7.15 2.84 12.30
CA SER A 36 -5.94 2.83 11.49
C SER A 36 -5.12 4.09 11.70
N THR A 37 -3.80 3.96 11.61
CA THR A 37 -2.86 5.08 11.78
C THR A 37 -1.77 5.04 10.73
N VAL A 38 -1.35 6.23 10.28
CA VAL A 38 -0.14 6.43 9.49
C VAL A 38 0.65 7.56 10.13
N SER A 39 1.94 7.34 10.39
CA SER A 39 2.83 8.33 11.01
C SER A 39 4.20 8.36 10.33
N ALA A 40 4.91 9.48 10.48
CA ALA A 40 6.30 9.62 10.12
C ALA A 40 7.13 9.81 11.39
N VAL A 41 8.16 9.00 11.55
CA VAL A 41 9.12 9.09 12.66
C VAL A 41 10.46 9.54 12.09
N PHE A 42 11.00 10.60 12.65
CA PHE A 42 12.29 11.18 12.25
C PHE A 42 13.02 11.75 13.47
N LYS A 43 14.24 12.23 13.30
CA LYS A 43 14.97 12.92 14.38
C LYS A 43 15.13 14.39 14.05
N GLN A 44 14.86 15.25 15.02
CA GLN A 44 15.17 16.68 15.00
C GLN A 44 16.16 16.95 16.13
N LEU A 45 17.34 17.47 15.81
CA LEU A 45 18.45 17.66 16.76
C LEU A 45 18.72 16.39 17.59
N ASN A 46 18.73 15.23 16.92
CA ASN A 46 18.84 13.89 17.51
C ASN A 46 17.70 13.44 18.44
N VAL A 47 16.66 14.25 18.63
CA VAL A 47 15.46 13.88 19.40
C VAL A 47 14.44 13.22 18.46
N PRO A 48 13.93 12.02 18.79
CA PRO A 48 12.87 11.38 18.01
C PRO A 48 11.59 12.20 18.05
N VAL A 49 11.00 12.43 16.88
CA VAL A 49 9.71 13.10 16.68
C VAL A 49 8.81 12.15 15.89
N GLU A 50 7.58 12.02 16.31
CA GLU A 50 6.55 11.29 15.57
C GLU A 50 5.41 12.26 15.21
N ALA A 51 5.10 12.33 13.91
CA ALA A 51 4.00 13.12 13.39
C ALA A 51 3.00 12.20 12.69
N LYS A 52 1.70 12.50 12.83
CA LYS A 52 0.61 11.66 12.29
C LYS A 52 -0.01 12.28 11.05
N PHE A 53 -0.40 11.45 10.10
CA PHE A 53 -1.30 11.84 9.03
C PHE A 53 -2.73 11.48 9.45
N LYS A 54 -3.56 12.50 9.71
CA LYS A 54 -4.92 12.30 10.20
C LYS A 54 -5.93 11.88 9.14
N LYS A 55 -5.58 12.08 7.85
CA LYS A 55 -6.44 11.74 6.71
C LYS A 55 -5.67 10.95 5.67
N PHE A 56 -6.11 9.74 5.43
CA PHE A 56 -5.63 8.88 4.37
C PHE A 56 -6.74 7.95 3.89
N THR A 57 -6.56 7.39 2.71
CA THR A 57 -7.39 6.31 2.16
C THR A 57 -6.50 5.16 1.75
N ALA A 58 -6.96 3.94 1.94
CA ALA A 58 -6.25 2.77 1.48
C ALA A 58 -7.22 1.83 0.74
N GLN A 59 -6.76 1.29 -0.37
CA GLN A 59 -7.41 0.24 -1.14
C GLN A 59 -6.53 -0.99 -1.05
N ILE A 60 -7.03 -2.04 -0.44
CA ILE A 60 -6.28 -3.27 -0.18
C ILE A 60 -7.09 -4.43 -0.76
N ASP A 61 -6.51 -5.08 -1.75
CA ASP A 61 -6.97 -6.36 -2.28
C ASP A 61 -5.96 -7.42 -1.83
N PHE A 62 -6.35 -8.21 -0.84
CA PHE A 62 -5.43 -9.12 -0.20
C PHE A 62 -6.12 -10.43 0.20
N ASP A 63 -5.56 -11.51 -0.34
CA ASP A 63 -5.87 -12.89 0.06
C ASP A 63 -4.56 -13.59 0.50
N SER A 64 -4.50 -14.01 1.74
CA SER A 64 -3.31 -14.70 2.28
C SER A 64 -3.00 -16.01 1.57
N ALA A 65 -3.97 -16.63 0.89
CA ALA A 65 -3.77 -17.84 0.08
C ALA A 65 -3.17 -17.52 -1.30
N LYS A 66 -3.26 -16.27 -1.77
CA LYS A 66 -2.80 -15.82 -3.09
C LYS A 66 -2.04 -14.48 -3.00
N PRO A 67 -0.98 -14.39 -2.21
CA PRO A 67 -0.29 -13.12 -1.95
C PRO A 67 0.30 -12.47 -3.22
N ASP A 68 0.69 -13.26 -4.22
CA ASP A 68 1.23 -12.74 -5.48
C ASP A 68 0.19 -11.98 -6.32
N ALA A 69 -1.11 -12.19 -6.09
CA ALA A 69 -2.19 -11.44 -6.71
C ALA A 69 -2.60 -10.19 -5.92
N ALA A 70 -2.09 -10.04 -4.69
CA ALA A 70 -2.45 -8.95 -3.80
C ALA A 70 -1.99 -7.58 -4.34
N LYS A 71 -2.80 -6.55 -4.07
CA LYS A 71 -2.53 -5.17 -4.44
C LYS A 71 -2.86 -4.25 -3.27
N ALA A 72 -2.06 -3.21 -3.10
CA ALA A 72 -2.31 -2.15 -2.13
C ALA A 72 -2.02 -0.78 -2.75
N GLY A 73 -2.94 0.15 -2.54
CA GLY A 73 -2.79 1.56 -2.87
C GLY A 73 -3.15 2.41 -1.66
N VAL A 74 -2.37 3.45 -1.37
CA VAL A 74 -2.60 4.37 -0.26
C VAL A 74 -2.44 5.79 -0.77
N ASP A 75 -3.43 6.65 -0.50
CA ASP A 75 -3.36 8.09 -0.69
C ASP A 75 -3.40 8.78 0.66
N ILE A 76 -2.50 9.73 0.87
CA ILE A 76 -2.37 10.51 2.11
C ILE A 76 -2.62 11.97 1.79
N ASP A 77 -3.54 12.61 2.53
CA ASP A 77 -3.74 14.05 2.50
C ASP A 77 -2.60 14.74 3.28
N ILE A 78 -1.73 15.44 2.56
CA ILE A 78 -0.56 16.12 3.14
C ILE A 78 -0.98 17.21 4.14
N SER A 79 -2.11 17.87 3.92
CA SER A 79 -2.61 18.91 4.85
C SER A 79 -3.01 18.36 6.23
N SER A 80 -3.12 17.04 6.34
CA SER A 80 -3.47 16.34 7.58
C SER A 80 -2.26 15.98 8.46
N PHE A 81 -1.05 16.33 8.02
CA PHE A 81 0.18 16.08 8.79
C PHE A 81 0.16 16.91 10.08
N ASP A 82 0.36 16.25 11.21
CA ASP A 82 0.21 16.84 12.52
C ASP A 82 1.40 16.52 13.43
N LEU A 83 2.15 17.55 13.75
CA LEU A 83 3.28 17.57 14.67
C LEU A 83 2.88 17.89 16.11
N GLY A 84 1.57 18.13 16.36
CA GLY A 84 1.08 18.55 17.66
C GLY A 84 1.17 20.05 17.94
N ASP A 85 1.72 20.84 17.01
CA ASP A 85 1.86 22.29 17.11
C ASP A 85 1.38 22.95 15.80
N ALA A 86 0.53 23.97 15.92
CA ALA A 86 -0.12 24.61 14.78
C ALA A 86 0.86 25.38 13.88
N GLU A 87 1.92 25.97 14.45
CA GLU A 87 2.91 26.73 13.67
C GLU A 87 3.81 25.77 12.89
N TYR A 88 4.27 24.69 13.52
CA TYR A 88 5.02 23.65 12.82
C TYR A 88 4.18 22.96 11.74
N ASN A 89 2.89 22.73 12.00
CA ASN A 89 1.98 22.18 11.00
C ASN A 89 1.84 23.09 9.76
N LYS A 90 1.81 24.42 9.94
CA LYS A 90 1.81 25.37 8.83
C LYS A 90 3.16 25.39 8.10
N GLU A 91 4.26 25.32 8.85
CA GLU A 91 5.61 25.37 8.28
C GLU A 91 5.86 24.21 7.32
N VAL A 92 5.53 22.98 7.73
CA VAL A 92 5.79 21.79 6.90
C VAL A 92 4.94 21.74 5.63
N LEU A 93 3.89 22.53 5.51
CA LEU A 93 3.09 22.63 4.28
C LEU A 93 3.68 23.58 3.24
N LYS A 94 4.68 24.40 3.60
CA LYS A 94 5.34 25.36 2.71
C LYS A 94 6.19 24.68 1.63
N LYS A 95 6.67 25.51 0.69
CA LYS A 95 7.42 25.10 -0.50
C LYS A 95 8.69 24.32 -0.17
N GLU A 96 9.39 24.72 0.88
CA GLU A 96 10.66 24.09 1.32
C GLU A 96 10.44 22.66 1.84
N TRP A 97 9.24 22.37 2.32
CA TRP A 97 8.83 21.09 2.87
C TRP A 97 7.93 20.33 1.87
N PHE A 98 6.69 20.09 2.23
CA PHE A 98 5.81 19.30 1.36
C PHE A 98 5.26 20.04 0.15
N ASN A 99 5.27 21.39 0.15
CA ASN A 99 4.64 22.21 -0.88
C ASN A 99 3.19 21.76 -1.15
N ALA A 100 2.40 21.68 -0.09
CA ALA A 100 1.06 21.08 -0.12
C ALA A 100 0.10 21.78 -1.10
N ALA A 101 0.32 23.06 -1.38
CA ALA A 101 -0.48 23.81 -2.38
C ALA A 101 -0.33 23.23 -3.80
N GLN A 102 0.86 22.73 -4.14
CA GLN A 102 1.14 22.10 -5.44
C GLN A 102 0.99 20.59 -5.40
N PHE A 103 1.31 19.97 -4.26
CA PHE A 103 1.31 18.53 -4.07
C PHE A 103 0.46 18.15 -2.85
N PRO A 104 -0.88 18.22 -2.96
CA PRO A 104 -1.77 18.01 -1.81
C PRO A 104 -1.79 16.55 -1.32
N LYS A 105 -1.25 15.62 -2.11
CA LYS A 105 -1.26 14.18 -1.80
C LYS A 105 0.13 13.56 -1.90
N ALA A 106 0.39 12.60 -1.02
CA ALA A 106 1.39 11.56 -1.23
C ALA A 106 0.68 10.24 -1.53
N SER A 107 1.32 9.36 -2.30
CA SER A 107 0.71 8.08 -2.68
C SER A 107 1.70 6.94 -2.66
N PHE A 108 1.22 5.75 -2.33
CA PHE A 108 1.94 4.49 -2.47
C PHE A 108 1.13 3.53 -3.34
N VAL A 109 1.81 2.82 -4.24
CA VAL A 109 1.21 1.74 -5.04
C VAL A 109 2.15 0.53 -4.99
N SER A 110 1.64 -0.60 -4.53
CA SER A 110 2.41 -1.84 -4.52
C SER A 110 2.68 -2.35 -5.94
N SER A 111 3.89 -2.82 -6.19
CA SER A 111 4.25 -3.55 -7.42
C SER A 111 4.33 -5.06 -7.18
N SER A 112 4.61 -5.48 -5.94
CA SER A 112 4.67 -6.89 -5.55
C SER A 112 4.45 -7.03 -4.06
N ILE A 113 3.71 -8.07 -3.68
CA ILE A 113 3.53 -8.52 -2.28
C ILE A 113 3.80 -10.03 -2.28
N LYS A 114 4.86 -10.47 -1.60
CA LYS A 114 5.28 -11.87 -1.58
C LYS A 114 5.41 -12.38 -0.16
N ALA A 115 5.06 -13.63 0.08
CA ALA A 115 5.29 -14.26 1.37
C ALA A 115 6.79 -14.20 1.73
N ALA A 116 7.11 -13.78 2.94
CA ALA A 116 8.49 -13.72 3.43
C ALA A 116 9.03 -15.12 3.71
N ALA A 117 10.26 -15.39 3.26
CA ALA A 117 10.89 -16.68 3.46
C ALA A 117 11.07 -17.00 4.95
N GLY A 118 10.73 -18.23 5.34
CA GLY A 118 10.90 -18.72 6.72
C GLY A 118 9.88 -18.19 7.74
N ALA A 119 8.94 -17.35 7.32
CA ALA A 119 7.85 -16.90 8.20
C ALA A 119 6.68 -17.92 8.21
N PRO A 120 5.90 -17.98 9.30
CA PRO A 120 4.65 -18.73 9.30
C PRO A 120 3.74 -18.26 8.18
N ALA A 121 3.06 -19.20 7.52
CA ALA A 121 2.19 -18.89 6.40
C ALA A 121 1.14 -17.83 6.77
N GLY A 122 0.93 -16.85 5.90
CA GLY A 122 -0.08 -15.82 6.09
C GLY A 122 0.26 -14.70 7.07
N THR A 123 1.50 -14.62 7.61
CA THR A 123 1.82 -13.66 8.68
C THR A 123 2.79 -12.56 8.27
N LYS A 124 3.77 -12.85 7.41
CA LYS A 124 4.78 -11.86 6.99
C LYS A 124 4.98 -11.86 5.49
N TYR A 125 5.19 -10.69 4.95
CA TYR A 125 5.35 -10.46 3.52
C TYR A 125 6.45 -9.45 3.26
N ASP A 126 7.12 -9.60 2.11
CA ASP A 126 7.98 -8.58 1.52
C ASP A 126 7.16 -7.78 0.52
N VAL A 127 7.04 -6.48 0.75
CA VAL A 127 6.33 -5.55 -0.14
C VAL A 127 7.33 -4.70 -0.89
N THR A 128 7.13 -4.57 -2.20
CA THR A 128 7.80 -3.56 -3.03
C THR A 128 6.75 -2.70 -3.70
N GLY A 129 7.07 -1.44 -3.95
CA GLY A 129 6.15 -0.51 -4.58
C GLY A 129 6.78 0.83 -4.88
N LYS A 130 5.97 1.73 -5.43
CA LYS A 130 6.35 3.11 -5.74
C LYS A 130 5.72 4.04 -4.73
N LEU A 131 6.56 4.84 -4.09
CA LEU A 131 6.15 5.91 -3.18
C LEU A 131 6.36 7.25 -3.90
N THR A 132 5.31 8.05 -3.96
CA THR A 132 5.36 9.39 -4.56
C THR A 132 5.06 10.43 -3.48
N ILE A 133 6.00 11.35 -3.26
CA ILE A 133 5.85 12.48 -2.35
C ILE A 133 6.39 13.72 -3.06
N LYS A 134 5.70 14.85 -2.94
CA LYS A 134 6.10 16.15 -3.54
C LYS A 134 6.48 16.00 -5.03
N GLY A 135 5.71 15.20 -5.78
CA GLY A 135 5.94 14.93 -7.21
C GLY A 135 7.14 14.06 -7.55
N LYS A 136 7.90 13.58 -6.55
CA LYS A 136 9.02 12.65 -6.74
C LYS A 136 8.58 11.23 -6.43
N THR A 137 8.95 10.28 -7.28
CA THR A 137 8.64 8.86 -7.11
C THR A 137 9.92 8.07 -6.89
N ALA A 138 9.93 7.22 -5.88
CA ALA A 138 11.01 6.28 -5.59
C ALA A 138 10.45 4.87 -5.35
N ASP A 139 11.27 3.87 -5.67
CA ASP A 139 10.99 2.49 -5.31
C ASP A 139 11.30 2.29 -3.82
N VAL A 140 10.36 1.64 -3.13
CA VAL A 140 10.51 1.30 -1.71
C VAL A 140 10.27 -0.19 -1.51
N ARG A 141 10.97 -0.73 -0.49
CA ARG A 141 10.80 -2.11 -0.05
C ARG A 141 10.73 -2.16 1.46
N PHE A 142 9.78 -2.92 1.99
CA PHE A 142 9.58 -3.04 3.44
C PHE A 142 8.91 -4.36 3.81
N PRO A 143 9.14 -4.85 5.04
CA PRO A 143 8.42 -5.98 5.59
C PRO A 143 7.00 -5.55 6.02
N LEU A 144 6.03 -6.41 5.73
CA LEU A 144 4.65 -6.27 6.16
C LEU A 144 4.29 -7.44 7.07
N THR A 145 3.68 -7.14 8.20
CA THR A 145 3.07 -8.15 9.08
C THR A 145 1.57 -8.09 8.93
N VAL A 146 0.93 -9.24 8.73
CA VAL A 146 -0.52 -9.37 8.66
C VAL A 146 -0.99 -10.25 9.82
N LYS A 147 -2.01 -9.78 10.54
CA LYS A 147 -2.65 -10.53 11.63
C LYS A 147 -4.15 -10.59 11.37
N LYS A 148 -4.76 -11.71 11.67
CA LYS A 148 -6.21 -11.83 11.69
C LYS A 148 -6.73 -11.25 13.00
N GLU A 149 -7.72 -10.37 12.93
CA GLU A 149 -8.39 -9.77 14.08
C GLU A 149 -9.91 -9.88 13.90
N GLY A 150 -10.52 -10.80 14.63
CA GLY A 150 -11.93 -11.15 14.43
C GLY A 150 -12.18 -11.63 12.99
N ASN A 151 -13.07 -10.96 12.28
CA ASN A 151 -13.35 -11.22 10.86
C ASN A 151 -12.56 -10.30 9.92
N GLY A 152 -11.80 -9.33 10.45
CA GLY A 152 -10.93 -8.43 9.71
C GLY A 152 -9.47 -8.85 9.75
N GLN A 153 -8.62 -7.97 9.25
CA GLN A 153 -7.16 -8.13 9.23
C GLN A 153 -6.48 -6.83 9.69
N VAL A 154 -5.32 -6.97 10.27
CA VAL A 154 -4.43 -5.86 10.65
C VAL A 154 -3.16 -5.95 9.86
N PHE A 155 -2.76 -4.86 9.25
CA PHE A 155 -1.57 -4.70 8.42
C PHE A 155 -0.62 -3.72 9.12
N ASP A 156 0.51 -4.22 9.60
CA ASP A 156 1.54 -3.44 10.27
C ASP A 156 2.81 -3.38 9.44
N GLY A 157 3.39 -2.20 9.27
CA GLY A 157 4.65 -2.05 8.56
C GLY A 157 5.39 -0.75 8.85
N ALA A 158 6.65 -0.73 8.42
CA ALA A 158 7.55 0.41 8.56
C ALA A 158 8.34 0.58 7.26
N VAL A 159 8.25 1.75 6.65
CA VAL A 159 8.90 2.09 5.38
C VAL A 159 10.02 3.08 5.64
N PRO A 160 11.29 2.66 5.62
CA PRO A 160 12.41 3.57 5.73
C PRO A 160 12.57 4.36 4.42
N ILE A 161 12.70 5.67 4.53
CA ILE A 161 12.95 6.56 3.39
C ILE A 161 14.01 7.61 3.75
N LYS A 162 14.53 8.28 2.73
CA LYS A 162 15.32 9.50 2.87
C LYS A 162 14.49 10.69 2.40
N ARG A 163 14.22 11.67 3.28
CA ARG A 163 13.38 12.82 2.96
C ARG A 163 13.91 13.67 1.80
N LEU A 164 15.24 13.78 1.69
CA LEU A 164 15.88 14.57 0.64
C LEU A 164 15.70 13.95 -0.76
N THR A 165 15.48 12.64 -0.87
CA THR A 165 15.09 11.98 -2.13
C THR A 165 13.80 12.56 -2.72
N PHE A 166 12.92 13.04 -1.86
CA PHE A 166 11.62 13.63 -2.23
C PHE A 166 11.63 15.16 -2.17
N ASN A 167 12.80 15.80 -2.06
CA ASN A 167 12.94 17.24 -1.90
C ASN A 167 12.17 17.80 -0.68
N ILE A 168 12.05 17.04 0.39
CA ILE A 168 11.45 17.49 1.65
C ILE A 168 12.53 18.10 2.54
N GLY A 169 12.38 19.39 2.86
CA GLY A 169 13.38 20.18 3.56
C GLY A 169 14.47 20.68 2.62
N GLU A 170 14.11 21.64 1.78
CA GLU A 170 15.02 22.33 0.86
C GLU A 170 15.63 23.59 1.51
N GLY A 171 16.60 24.22 0.84
CA GLY A 171 17.30 25.40 1.37
C GLY A 171 18.11 25.07 2.61
N GLU A 172 17.94 25.84 3.68
CA GLU A 172 18.61 25.64 4.97
C GLU A 172 18.24 24.31 5.64
N TRP A 173 17.04 23.77 5.36
CA TRP A 173 16.56 22.49 5.89
C TRP A 173 17.24 21.25 5.27
N LYS A 174 18.14 21.44 4.31
CA LYS A 174 19.01 20.36 3.82
C LYS A 174 20.04 19.90 4.84
N ASP A 175 20.31 20.73 5.85
CA ASP A 175 21.18 20.33 6.95
C ASP A 175 20.58 19.17 7.74
N THR A 176 21.22 18.00 7.60
CA THR A 176 20.76 16.76 8.25
C THR A 176 21.12 16.71 9.74
N GLY A 177 21.92 17.65 10.24
CA GLY A 177 22.17 17.84 11.66
C GLY A 177 20.97 18.46 12.38
N MET A 178 20.19 19.31 11.69
CA MET A 178 18.96 19.88 12.24
C MET A 178 17.79 18.89 12.17
N VAL A 179 17.53 18.35 10.97
CA VAL A 179 16.51 17.33 10.74
C VAL A 179 17.13 16.20 9.96
N ALA A 180 17.15 15.01 10.55
CA ALA A 180 17.75 13.83 9.93
C ALA A 180 17.16 13.54 8.54
N ASP A 181 17.99 13.05 7.61
CA ASP A 181 17.54 12.63 6.29
C ASP A 181 16.64 11.37 6.37
N GLU A 182 16.95 10.49 7.30
CA GLU A 182 16.25 9.25 7.52
C GLU A 182 14.90 9.47 8.22
N VAL A 183 13.85 9.00 7.59
CA VAL A 183 12.47 9.02 8.09
C VAL A 183 11.90 7.61 7.98
N THR A 184 11.18 7.16 8.99
CA THR A 184 10.43 5.91 8.94
C THR A 184 8.94 6.21 8.91
N ILE A 185 8.28 5.85 7.82
CA ILE A 185 6.82 5.90 7.75
C ILE A 185 6.29 4.61 8.38
N LYS A 186 5.56 4.74 9.49
CA LYS A 186 4.90 3.62 10.17
C LYS A 186 3.42 3.62 9.83
N PHE A 187 2.86 2.45 9.66
CA PHE A 187 1.43 2.29 9.48
C PHE A 187 0.89 1.10 10.26
N HIS A 188 -0.32 1.27 10.74
CA HIS A 188 -1.17 0.26 11.34
C HIS A 188 -2.54 0.39 10.68
N VAL A 189 -2.92 -0.54 9.83
CA VAL A 189 -4.16 -0.49 9.06
C VAL A 189 -5.05 -1.66 9.44
N VAL A 190 -6.23 -1.33 9.95
CA VAL A 190 -7.25 -2.30 10.36
C VAL A 190 -8.34 -2.34 9.31
N THR A 191 -8.72 -3.54 8.90
CA THR A 191 -9.85 -3.73 7.99
C THR A 191 -11.08 -4.17 8.76
N ALA A 192 -12.25 -3.66 8.35
CA ALA A 192 -13.53 -4.15 8.84
C ALA A 192 -13.80 -5.57 8.32
N PRO A 193 -14.64 -6.33 9.02
CA PRO A 193 -15.12 -7.63 8.58
C PRO A 193 -15.86 -7.55 7.26
#